data_461503f79a4ea8a38b0eaf0347cea30b
#
_entry.id   461503f79a4ea8a38b0eaf0347cea30b
#
_cell.length_a   1.000
_cell.length_b   1.000
_cell.length_c   1.000
_cell.angle_alpha   90.00
_cell.angle_beta   90.00
_cell.angle_gamma   90.00
#
_symmetry.space_group_name_H-M   'P 1'
#
loop_
_entity.id
_entity.type
_entity.pdbx_description
1 polymer ?
#
loop_
_entity_poly.entity_id
_entity_poly.type
_entity_poly.pdbx_seq_one_letter_code
_entity_poly.pdbx_strand_id
1 'polypeptide(L)'
;MHKYLITSLFLILSMSANCSDLFSDQFDGERALKHIQNQVEFGPRILSNPEAKKQTLDYMEEHLRPFATRTTRQSFSFKDLEGVNLWATFVSDHQNANQNRLMLGAHWDTRPISEKESDHNKRGQPTLGANDGASGVAVLLELARIFALNPPPVTLDLIFFDLEDMGNIDGLKFAIGSHQFVKNNSFYRPSGGVILDMVCDKNLEIPKELYSKNQAKNLMDRIWHIAEKQNAKAFLETDGTFITDDHLPFLKVGIPVVDLIHYPFPDYWHTTRDTLDKCSSNSLEAVGKVVASLVYD
;
A
#
# COMPACT_ATOMS: atom_id res chain seq x y z
N MET A 1 36.49 -57.21 -28.04
CA MET A 1 35.93 -56.64 -26.75
C MET A 1 35.89 -55.13 -26.92
N HIS A 2 34.72 -54.57 -27.30
CA HIS A 2 34.53 -53.12 -27.45
C HIS A 2 33.81 -52.63 -26.17
N LYS A 3 34.43 -51.75 -25.40
CA LYS A 3 33.84 -51.07 -24.29
C LYS A 3 33.16 -49.78 -24.80
N TYR A 4 31.82 -49.73 -24.70
CA TYR A 4 31.06 -48.50 -24.92
C TYR A 4 31.11 -47.66 -23.67
N LEU A 5 31.68 -46.45 -23.76
CA LEU A 5 31.60 -45.42 -22.73
C LEU A 5 30.30 -44.64 -22.94
N ILE A 6 29.37 -44.79 -22.01
CA ILE A 6 28.12 -43.98 -21.98
C ILE A 6 28.47 -42.72 -21.17
N THR A 7 28.59 -41.59 -21.90
CA THR A 7 28.77 -40.28 -21.26
C THR A 7 27.37 -39.72 -20.99
N SER A 8 26.94 -39.76 -19.73
CA SER A 8 25.69 -39.13 -19.29
C SER A 8 25.92 -37.62 -19.21
N LEU A 9 25.29 -36.89 -20.14
CA LEU A 9 25.23 -35.44 -20.14
C LEU A 9 24.17 -34.99 -19.14
N PHE A 10 24.58 -34.57 -17.93
CA PHE A 10 23.70 -33.88 -17.01
C PHE A 10 23.45 -32.47 -17.51
N LEU A 11 22.24 -32.22 -18.04
CA LEU A 11 21.75 -30.88 -18.34
C LEU A 11 21.38 -30.21 -17.01
N ILE A 12 22.28 -29.40 -16.45
CA ILE A 12 21.98 -28.51 -15.34
C ILE A 12 21.19 -27.35 -15.94
N LEU A 13 19.84 -27.40 -15.84
CA LEU A 13 19.02 -26.21 -16.00
C LEU A 13 19.33 -25.28 -14.82
N SER A 14 20.20 -24.32 -15.01
CA SER A 14 20.34 -23.19 -14.10
C SER A 14 19.10 -22.30 -14.29
N MET A 15 18.07 -22.51 -13.47
CA MET A 15 17.05 -21.48 -13.24
C MET A 15 17.76 -20.34 -12.49
N SER A 16 18.18 -19.32 -13.19
CA SER A 16 18.56 -18.05 -12.59
C SER A 16 17.26 -17.44 -12.04
N ALA A 17 16.93 -17.72 -10.78
CA ALA A 17 15.95 -16.95 -10.06
C ALA A 17 16.46 -15.50 -10.06
N ASN A 18 15.68 -14.57 -10.58
CA ASN A 18 15.99 -13.15 -10.47
C ASN A 18 16.02 -12.78 -8.99
N CYS A 19 16.94 -11.90 -8.59
CA CYS A 19 17.09 -11.49 -7.19
C CYS A 19 15.78 -10.92 -6.62
N SER A 20 14.97 -10.27 -7.46
CA SER A 20 13.64 -9.75 -7.13
C SER A 20 12.65 -10.83 -6.70
N ASP A 21 12.68 -12.02 -7.32
CA ASP A 21 11.77 -13.12 -7.00
C ASP A 21 12.09 -13.73 -5.63
N LEU A 22 13.37 -13.82 -5.27
CA LEU A 22 13.82 -14.33 -3.97
C LEU A 22 13.35 -13.49 -2.80
N PHE A 23 13.25 -12.16 -2.96
CA PHE A 23 12.84 -11.26 -1.89
C PHE A 23 11.31 -11.13 -1.82
N SER A 24 10.63 -11.11 -2.95
CA SER A 24 9.17 -11.08 -3.01
C SER A 24 8.55 -12.33 -2.38
N ASP A 25 9.16 -13.50 -2.56
CA ASP A 25 8.69 -14.76 -1.98
C ASP A 25 8.76 -14.80 -0.44
N GLN A 26 9.43 -13.83 0.20
CA GLN A 26 9.46 -13.69 1.65
C GLN A 26 8.24 -12.93 2.21
N PHE A 27 7.38 -12.36 1.35
CA PHE A 27 6.17 -11.71 1.81
C PHE A 27 5.18 -12.74 2.35
N ASP A 28 4.68 -12.49 3.56
CA ASP A 28 3.78 -13.39 4.29
C ASP A 28 2.40 -12.74 4.43
N GLY A 29 1.44 -13.21 3.64
CA GLY A 29 0.06 -12.71 3.65
C GLY A 29 -0.66 -12.92 4.99
N GLU A 30 -0.32 -13.97 5.75
CA GLU A 30 -0.90 -14.20 7.08
C GLU A 30 -0.39 -13.17 8.10
N ARG A 31 0.88 -12.78 8.01
CA ARG A 31 1.42 -11.68 8.83
C ARG A 31 0.75 -10.36 8.49
N ALA A 32 0.56 -10.07 7.20
CA ALA A 32 -0.17 -8.88 6.76
C ALA A 32 -1.62 -8.92 7.27
N LEU A 33 -2.31 -10.06 7.18
CA LEU A 33 -3.67 -10.20 7.72
C LEU A 33 -3.71 -9.97 9.24
N LYS A 34 -2.68 -10.38 9.98
CA LYS A 34 -2.56 -10.11 11.42
C LYS A 34 -2.40 -8.62 11.71
N HIS A 35 -1.70 -7.87 10.86
CA HIS A 35 -1.62 -6.41 10.96
C HIS A 35 -3.00 -5.75 10.77
N ILE A 36 -3.85 -6.25 9.86
CA ILE A 36 -5.24 -5.77 9.74
C ILE A 36 -6.01 -6.07 11.03
N GLN A 37 -5.95 -7.31 11.52
CA GLN A 37 -6.65 -7.71 12.75
C GLN A 37 -6.32 -6.78 13.92
N ASN A 38 -5.03 -6.47 14.16
CA ASN A 38 -4.61 -5.61 15.25
C ASN A 38 -5.18 -4.18 15.10
N GLN A 39 -5.18 -3.62 13.88
CA GLN A 39 -5.74 -2.28 13.62
C GLN A 39 -7.25 -2.24 13.87
N VAL A 40 -7.98 -3.28 13.44
CA VAL A 40 -9.43 -3.40 13.64
C VAL A 40 -9.78 -3.56 15.14
N GLU A 41 -8.96 -4.28 15.90
CA GLU A 41 -9.14 -4.46 17.35
C GLU A 41 -9.02 -3.14 18.13
N PHE A 42 -8.26 -2.14 17.64
CA PHE A 42 -8.22 -0.81 18.23
C PHE A 42 -9.51 -0.02 17.99
N GLY A 43 -10.29 -0.40 16.98
CA GLY A 43 -11.53 0.25 16.59
C GLY A 43 -11.38 1.26 15.44
N PRO A 44 -12.44 2.02 15.12
CA PRO A 44 -12.41 3.01 14.05
C PRO A 44 -11.37 4.11 14.29
N ARG A 45 -10.50 4.34 13.30
CA ARG A 45 -9.40 5.33 13.36
C ARG A 45 -9.88 6.70 12.92
N ILE A 46 -10.85 7.25 13.65
CA ILE A 46 -11.55 8.50 13.34
C ILE A 46 -11.24 9.59 14.37
N LEU A 47 -11.47 10.85 14.03
CA LEU A 47 -11.19 12.00 14.94
C LEU A 47 -11.94 11.92 16.25
N SER A 48 -13.17 11.39 16.26
CA SER A 48 -13.97 11.22 17.50
C SER A 48 -13.53 10.02 18.33
N ASN A 49 -12.57 9.20 17.86
CA ASN A 49 -11.96 8.11 18.63
C ASN A 49 -10.43 8.27 18.70
N PRO A 50 -9.95 9.27 19.47
CA PRO A 50 -8.52 9.59 19.56
C PRO A 50 -7.68 8.46 20.14
N GLU A 51 -8.28 7.59 20.97
CA GLU A 51 -7.58 6.45 21.56
C GLU A 51 -7.23 5.40 20.48
N ALA A 52 -8.18 5.02 19.62
CA ALA A 52 -7.92 4.11 18.50
C ALA A 52 -6.88 4.70 17.53
N LYS A 53 -6.96 6.00 17.23
CA LYS A 53 -5.96 6.69 16.43
C LYS A 53 -4.57 6.61 17.05
N LYS A 54 -4.48 6.88 18.35
CA LYS A 54 -3.21 6.82 19.08
C LYS A 54 -2.62 5.41 19.08
N GLN A 55 -3.44 4.39 19.41
CA GLN A 55 -3.01 2.99 19.45
C GLN A 55 -2.53 2.52 18.08
N THR A 56 -3.24 2.87 17.00
CA THR A 56 -2.85 2.51 15.63
C THR A 56 -1.53 3.20 15.25
N LEU A 57 -1.38 4.48 15.54
CA LEU A 57 -0.16 5.23 15.23
C LEU A 57 1.06 4.70 16.00
N ASP A 58 0.89 4.40 17.29
CA ASP A 58 1.93 3.79 18.13
C ASP A 58 2.29 2.40 17.60
N TYR A 59 1.30 1.58 17.25
CA TYR A 59 1.48 0.25 16.68
C TYR A 59 2.29 0.28 15.38
N MET A 60 1.92 1.15 14.44
CA MET A 60 2.66 1.30 13.18
C MET A 60 4.11 1.73 13.45
N GLU A 61 4.32 2.73 14.31
CA GLU A 61 5.66 3.21 14.61
C GLU A 61 6.52 2.17 15.31
N GLU A 62 5.96 1.39 16.23
CA GLU A 62 6.67 0.28 16.91
C GLU A 62 7.12 -0.80 15.93
N HIS A 63 6.33 -1.09 14.88
CA HIS A 63 6.69 -2.05 13.84
C HIS A 63 7.67 -1.50 12.80
N LEU A 64 7.75 -0.20 12.62
CA LEU A 64 8.65 0.44 11.67
C LEU A 64 10.01 0.81 12.29
N ARG A 65 10.01 1.27 13.54
CA ARG A 65 11.20 1.79 14.23
C ARG A 65 12.39 0.83 14.27
N PRO A 66 12.22 -0.50 14.46
CA PRO A 66 13.33 -1.44 14.45
C PRO A 66 13.99 -1.58 13.08
N PHE A 67 13.31 -1.22 12.01
CA PHE A 67 13.66 -1.53 10.62
C PHE A 67 14.05 -0.30 9.81
N ALA A 68 13.32 0.80 9.99
CA ALA A 68 13.56 2.02 9.25
C ALA A 68 14.79 2.78 9.78
N THR A 69 15.53 3.42 8.88
CA THR A 69 16.61 4.33 9.24
C THR A 69 16.08 5.54 10.02
N ARG A 70 14.86 5.96 9.72
CA ARG A 70 14.17 7.05 10.41
C ARG A 70 12.65 6.87 10.33
N THR A 71 11.97 7.15 11.44
CA THR A 71 10.51 7.34 11.50
C THR A 71 10.18 8.74 11.97
N THR A 72 9.15 9.35 11.41
CA THR A 72 8.73 10.73 11.72
C THR A 72 7.22 10.82 11.73
N ARG A 73 6.64 11.30 12.82
CA ARG A 73 5.24 11.76 12.87
C ARG A 73 5.18 13.17 12.33
N GLN A 74 4.45 13.38 11.26
CA GLN A 74 4.24 14.69 10.67
C GLN A 74 2.84 15.18 11.00
N SER A 75 2.71 15.96 12.07
CA SER A 75 1.43 16.60 12.41
C SER A 75 1.11 17.70 11.41
N PHE A 76 -0.16 17.85 11.10
CA PHE A 76 -0.67 18.91 10.25
C PHE A 76 -2.05 19.38 10.70
N SER A 77 -2.39 20.62 10.37
CA SER A 77 -3.73 21.17 10.57
C SER A 77 -4.37 21.47 9.21
N PHE A 78 -5.62 21.14 9.06
CA PHE A 78 -6.43 21.47 7.90
C PHE A 78 -7.82 21.94 8.33
N LYS A 79 -8.13 23.24 8.14
CA LYS A 79 -9.29 23.90 8.78
C LYS A 79 -9.22 23.66 10.30
N ASP A 80 -10.29 23.12 10.89
CA ASP A 80 -10.39 22.81 12.32
C ASP A 80 -10.00 21.34 12.63
N LEU A 81 -9.41 20.63 11.68
CA LEU A 81 -8.99 19.23 11.82
C LEU A 81 -7.50 19.13 12.07
N GLU A 82 -7.12 18.24 12.99
CA GLU A 82 -5.74 17.87 13.26
C GLU A 82 -5.49 16.44 12.78
N GLY A 83 -4.43 16.25 11.98
CA GLY A 83 -4.04 14.94 11.46
C GLY A 83 -2.55 14.67 11.66
N VAL A 84 -2.17 13.40 11.53
CA VAL A 84 -0.78 12.94 11.67
C VAL A 84 -0.45 11.94 10.59
N ASN A 85 0.40 12.32 9.64
CA ASN A 85 1.03 11.36 8.74
C ASN A 85 2.21 10.69 9.46
N LEU A 86 2.43 9.41 9.20
CA LEU A 86 3.63 8.71 9.64
C LEU A 86 4.53 8.45 8.42
N TRP A 87 5.81 8.77 8.54
CA TRP A 87 6.78 8.62 7.46
C TRP A 87 7.99 7.82 7.95
N ALA A 88 8.26 6.67 7.33
CA ALA A 88 9.42 5.83 7.58
C ALA A 88 10.33 5.82 6.35
N THR A 89 11.64 6.01 6.55
CA THR A 89 12.65 6.00 5.49
C THR A 89 13.62 4.85 5.69
N PHE A 90 13.86 4.10 4.62
CA PHE A 90 14.89 3.07 4.49
C PHE A 90 15.97 3.62 3.55
N VAL A 91 17.07 4.10 4.11
CA VAL A 91 18.17 4.64 3.31
C VAL A 91 18.98 3.49 2.74
N SER A 92 19.22 3.52 1.44
CA SER A 92 20.08 2.55 0.76
C SER A 92 21.53 2.98 0.83
N ASP A 93 22.42 2.03 1.08
CA ASP A 93 23.88 2.23 1.06
C ASP A 93 24.48 2.12 -0.37
N HIS A 94 23.66 1.83 -1.37
CA HIS A 94 24.12 1.75 -2.76
C HIS A 94 24.54 3.13 -3.30
N GLN A 95 25.60 3.15 -4.11
CA GLN A 95 26.02 4.40 -4.80
C GLN A 95 24.87 4.91 -5.67
N ASN A 96 24.56 6.22 -5.54
CA ASN A 96 23.46 6.90 -6.20
C ASN A 96 22.04 6.55 -5.72
N ALA A 97 21.87 5.78 -4.65
CA ALA A 97 20.55 5.43 -4.12
C ALA A 97 19.70 6.65 -3.70
N ASN A 98 20.35 7.76 -3.32
CA ASN A 98 19.65 9.01 -3.00
C ASN A 98 19.06 9.71 -4.24
N GLN A 99 19.52 9.37 -5.45
CA GLN A 99 18.95 9.88 -6.71
C GLN A 99 17.74 9.08 -7.16
N ASN A 100 17.63 7.82 -6.71
CA ASN A 100 16.54 6.91 -6.99
C ASN A 100 15.75 6.62 -5.71
N ARG A 101 14.84 7.53 -5.37
CA ARG A 101 13.95 7.37 -4.22
C ARG A 101 12.60 6.87 -4.71
N LEU A 102 12.07 5.84 -4.08
CA LEU A 102 10.72 5.34 -4.33
C LEU A 102 9.84 5.60 -3.11
N MET A 103 8.55 5.84 -3.34
CA MET A 103 7.54 6.01 -2.31
C MET A 103 6.50 4.89 -2.37
N LEU A 104 6.16 4.33 -1.22
CA LEU A 104 4.97 3.49 -1.05
C LEU A 104 4.08 4.16 -0.01
N GLY A 105 2.79 4.27 -0.29
CA GLY A 105 1.85 4.96 0.58
C GLY A 105 0.55 4.18 0.79
N ALA A 106 -0.11 4.46 1.91
CA ALA A 106 -1.46 4.00 2.23
C ALA A 106 -2.08 4.96 3.23
N HIS A 107 -3.42 5.10 3.25
CA HIS A 107 -4.07 5.80 4.36
C HIS A 107 -4.28 4.86 5.55
N TRP A 108 -4.37 5.43 6.74
CA TRP A 108 -4.53 4.66 7.98
C TRP A 108 -5.77 5.03 8.79
N ASP A 109 -6.41 6.16 8.48
CA ASP A 109 -7.70 6.53 9.04
C ASP A 109 -8.84 5.68 8.46
N THR A 110 -10.04 5.86 8.96
CA THR A 110 -11.24 5.18 8.46
C THR A 110 -12.40 6.13 8.31
N ARG A 111 -13.37 5.73 7.50
CA ARG A 111 -14.61 6.46 7.27
C ARG A 111 -15.39 6.70 8.57
N PRO A 112 -15.66 7.96 8.97
CA PRO A 112 -16.39 8.26 10.21
C PRO A 112 -17.90 8.01 10.15
N ILE A 113 -18.44 7.73 8.97
CA ILE A 113 -19.86 7.42 8.72
C ILE A 113 -19.97 6.26 7.73
N SER A 114 -21.03 5.50 7.80
CA SER A 114 -21.31 4.37 6.88
C SER A 114 -22.43 4.75 5.91
N GLU A 115 -22.23 5.79 5.09
CA GLU A 115 -23.29 6.37 4.26
C GLU A 115 -23.80 5.44 3.17
N LYS A 116 -23.06 4.37 2.84
CA LYS A 116 -23.48 3.34 1.88
C LYS A 116 -24.29 2.20 2.52
N GLU A 117 -24.48 2.23 3.84
CA GLU A 117 -25.33 1.24 4.50
C GLU A 117 -26.76 1.24 3.97
N SER A 118 -27.30 0.04 3.74
CA SER A 118 -28.69 -0.17 3.39
C SER A 118 -29.64 0.16 4.56
N ASP A 119 -29.23 -0.19 5.80
CA ASP A 119 -29.93 0.18 7.02
C ASP A 119 -29.63 1.64 7.38
N HIS A 120 -30.60 2.52 7.19
CA HIS A 120 -30.47 3.94 7.50
C HIS A 120 -30.07 4.24 8.95
N ASN A 121 -30.41 3.36 9.92
CA ASN A 121 -30.04 3.56 11.33
C ASN A 121 -28.53 3.35 11.59
N LYS A 122 -27.82 2.71 10.67
CA LYS A 122 -26.38 2.48 10.77
C LYS A 122 -25.54 3.52 10.04
N ARG A 123 -26.16 4.35 9.18
CA ARG A 123 -25.39 5.29 8.33
C ARG A 123 -24.53 6.29 9.09
N GLY A 124 -24.90 6.63 10.32
CA GLY A 124 -24.11 7.50 11.19
C GLY A 124 -23.01 6.78 11.99
N GLN A 125 -22.89 5.45 11.82
CA GLN A 125 -21.84 4.68 12.51
C GLN A 125 -20.53 4.71 11.70
N PRO A 126 -19.35 4.73 12.36
CA PRO A 126 -18.08 4.63 11.66
C PRO A 126 -17.85 3.23 11.08
N THR A 127 -16.98 3.13 10.07
CA THR A 127 -16.48 1.84 9.57
C THR A 127 -15.33 1.34 10.46
N LEU A 128 -15.14 0.02 10.50
CA LEU A 128 -13.91 -0.56 11.08
C LEU A 128 -12.72 -0.46 10.10
N GLY A 129 -13.00 -0.36 8.80
CA GLY A 129 -12.00 -0.15 7.79
C GLY A 129 -10.95 -1.25 7.74
N ALA A 130 -11.39 -2.52 7.64
CA ALA A 130 -10.46 -3.65 7.52
C ALA A 130 -9.80 -3.66 6.14
N ASN A 131 -10.59 -3.42 5.09
CA ASN A 131 -10.08 -3.26 3.73
C ASN A 131 -9.68 -1.79 3.49
N ASP A 132 -10.57 -0.88 3.85
CA ASP A 132 -10.47 0.56 3.64
C ASP A 132 -9.86 1.24 4.87
N GLY A 133 -8.65 1.40 4.82
CA GLY A 133 -7.38 1.87 5.21
C GLY A 133 -6.46 0.83 5.83
N ALA A 134 -6.94 -0.21 6.57
CA ALA A 134 -6.01 -1.12 7.25
C ALA A 134 -5.25 -2.05 6.30
N SER A 135 -5.79 -2.36 5.11
CA SER A 135 -5.17 -3.32 4.19
C SER A 135 -3.86 -2.81 3.59
N GLY A 136 -3.85 -1.58 3.09
CA GLY A 136 -2.65 -0.95 2.55
C GLY A 136 -1.56 -0.80 3.61
N VAL A 137 -1.95 -0.34 4.81
CA VAL A 137 -1.05 -0.27 5.97
C VAL A 137 -0.42 -1.62 6.29
N ALA A 138 -1.21 -2.69 6.29
CA ALA A 138 -0.74 -4.04 6.60
C ALA A 138 0.30 -4.54 5.60
N VAL A 139 0.09 -4.30 4.31
CA VAL A 139 1.08 -4.63 3.26
C VAL A 139 2.38 -3.86 3.50
N LEU A 140 2.31 -2.55 3.80
CA LEU A 140 3.50 -1.73 4.03
C LEU A 140 4.29 -2.17 5.27
N LEU A 141 3.61 -2.57 6.35
CA LEU A 141 4.27 -3.06 7.57
C LEU A 141 5.00 -4.40 7.34
N GLU A 142 4.41 -5.32 6.58
CA GLU A 142 5.07 -6.58 6.24
C GLU A 142 6.23 -6.34 5.25
N LEU A 143 6.09 -5.41 4.31
CA LEU A 143 7.19 -4.99 3.43
C LEU A 143 8.36 -4.39 4.23
N ALA A 144 8.09 -3.60 5.27
CA ALA A 144 9.14 -3.04 6.13
C ALA A 144 10.03 -4.12 6.75
N ARG A 145 9.45 -5.26 7.16
CA ARG A 145 10.20 -6.43 7.65
C ARG A 145 11.12 -7.00 6.56
N ILE A 146 10.64 -7.10 5.33
CA ILE A 146 11.43 -7.61 4.20
C ILE A 146 12.59 -6.67 3.90
N PHE A 147 12.36 -5.37 3.88
CA PHE A 147 13.38 -4.35 3.62
C PHE A 147 14.47 -4.30 4.70
N ALA A 148 14.13 -4.68 5.92
CA ALA A 148 15.11 -4.82 7.00
C ALA A 148 16.03 -6.05 6.82
N LEU A 149 15.45 -7.15 6.34
CA LEU A 149 16.21 -8.38 6.08
C LEU A 149 17.06 -8.27 4.81
N ASN A 150 16.55 -7.52 3.84
CA ASN A 150 17.16 -7.34 2.53
C ASN A 150 17.11 -5.85 2.17
N PRO A 151 18.15 -5.07 2.51
CA PRO A 151 18.14 -3.63 2.23
C PRO A 151 17.85 -3.33 0.76
N PRO A 152 16.89 -2.45 0.45
CA PRO A 152 16.51 -2.15 -0.92
C PRO A 152 17.63 -1.42 -1.68
N PRO A 153 17.74 -1.61 -3.00
CA PRO A 153 18.77 -0.97 -3.81
C PRO A 153 18.55 0.53 -3.99
N VAL A 154 17.35 1.03 -3.63
CA VAL A 154 16.95 2.44 -3.69
C VAL A 154 16.57 2.94 -2.30
N THR A 155 16.67 4.24 -2.06
CA THR A 155 16.06 4.83 -0.86
C THR A 155 14.55 4.72 -0.97
N LEU A 156 13.94 4.15 0.05
CA LEU A 156 12.50 3.88 0.07
C LEU A 156 11.82 4.62 1.22
N ASP A 157 10.70 5.25 0.91
CA ASP A 157 9.82 5.85 1.92
C ASP A 157 8.50 5.09 2.00
N LEU A 158 8.11 4.72 3.21
CA LEU A 158 6.76 4.29 3.53
C LEU A 158 6.02 5.46 4.18
N ILE A 159 4.90 5.85 3.61
CA ILE A 159 4.13 7.01 4.09
C ILE A 159 2.69 6.58 4.36
N PHE A 160 2.26 6.83 5.59
CA PHE A 160 0.91 6.51 6.04
C PHE A 160 0.14 7.83 6.21
N PHE A 161 -0.88 8.03 5.40
CA PHE A 161 -1.65 9.26 5.35
C PHE A 161 -2.84 9.22 6.30
N ASP A 162 -3.10 10.33 6.97
CA ASP A 162 -4.26 10.51 7.84
C ASP A 162 -5.31 11.37 7.15
N LEU A 163 -6.57 11.23 7.53
CA LEU A 163 -7.69 12.02 7.01
C LEU A 163 -7.86 11.91 5.50
N GLU A 164 -7.56 10.74 4.94
CA GLU A 164 -7.89 10.45 3.55
C GLU A 164 -9.42 10.40 3.39
N ASP A 165 -10.09 9.61 4.25
CA ASP A 165 -11.46 9.17 4.08
C ASP A 165 -12.52 10.14 4.68
N MET A 166 -12.19 11.44 4.63
CA MET A 166 -13.08 12.52 5.05
C MET A 166 -13.92 13.10 3.89
N GLY A 167 -13.73 12.57 2.68
CA GLY A 167 -14.33 13.12 1.48
C GLY A 167 -15.85 13.17 1.51
N ASN A 168 -16.43 14.26 0.99
CA ASN A 168 -17.88 14.53 0.94
C ASN A 168 -18.59 14.61 2.31
N ILE A 169 -17.85 14.64 3.41
CA ILE A 169 -18.37 14.90 4.76
C ILE A 169 -18.15 16.38 5.05
N ASP A 170 -19.20 17.12 5.36
CA ASP A 170 -19.17 18.55 5.67
C ASP A 170 -18.39 19.41 4.65
N GLY A 171 -18.47 19.03 3.38
CA GLY A 171 -17.76 19.72 2.29
C GLY A 171 -16.24 19.53 2.29
N LEU A 172 -15.74 18.51 2.98
CA LEU A 172 -14.34 18.08 2.94
C LEU A 172 -14.04 17.30 1.66
N LYS A 173 -12.77 17.19 1.34
CA LYS A 173 -12.26 16.40 0.21
C LYS A 173 -11.58 15.14 0.73
N PHE A 174 -11.46 14.15 -0.11
CA PHE A 174 -10.59 12.99 0.09
C PHE A 174 -9.11 13.40 0.11
N ALA A 175 -8.25 12.54 0.60
CA ALA A 175 -6.79 12.66 0.53
C ALA A 175 -6.22 13.91 1.23
N ILE A 176 -6.79 14.33 2.38
CA ILE A 176 -6.31 15.53 3.09
C ILE A 176 -4.86 15.36 3.53
N GLY A 177 -4.49 14.20 4.11
CA GLY A 177 -3.15 13.94 4.62
C GLY A 177 -2.08 13.99 3.55
N SER A 178 -2.28 13.35 2.40
CA SER A 178 -1.35 13.39 1.28
C SER A 178 -1.25 14.79 0.65
N HIS A 179 -2.36 15.53 0.57
CA HIS A 179 -2.32 16.94 0.18
C HIS A 179 -1.46 17.79 1.11
N GLN A 180 -1.60 17.61 2.44
CA GLN A 180 -0.77 18.32 3.41
C GLN A 180 0.69 17.83 3.37
N PHE A 181 0.91 16.54 3.13
CA PHE A 181 2.26 16.01 2.95
C PHE A 181 2.99 16.69 1.79
N VAL A 182 2.39 16.71 0.60
CA VAL A 182 2.97 17.34 -0.60
C VAL A 182 3.19 18.83 -0.38
N LYS A 183 2.24 19.54 0.22
CA LYS A 183 2.32 20.96 0.53
C LYS A 183 3.49 21.28 1.48
N ASN A 184 3.66 20.48 2.53
CA ASN A 184 4.64 20.71 3.59
C ASN A 184 6.05 20.21 3.22
N ASN A 185 6.17 19.37 2.17
CA ASN A 185 7.42 18.79 1.71
C ASN A 185 7.69 19.14 0.24
N SER A 186 7.70 20.43 -0.08
CA SER A 186 7.83 20.92 -1.47
C SER A 186 9.11 20.47 -2.19
N PHE A 187 10.15 20.06 -1.46
CA PHE A 187 11.40 19.52 -2.00
C PHE A 187 11.40 17.99 -2.15
N TYR A 188 10.37 17.31 -1.67
CA TYR A 188 10.25 15.86 -1.80
C TYR A 188 9.96 15.49 -3.26
N ARG A 189 10.89 14.77 -3.89
CA ARG A 189 10.82 14.38 -5.31
C ARG A 189 11.31 12.95 -5.49
N PRO A 190 10.49 11.95 -5.13
CA PRO A 190 10.79 10.56 -5.49
C PRO A 190 10.70 10.38 -7.00
N SER A 191 11.39 9.39 -7.53
CA SER A 191 11.33 9.01 -8.96
C SER A 191 9.98 8.41 -9.34
N GLY A 192 9.23 7.91 -8.36
CA GLY A 192 7.88 7.38 -8.50
C GLY A 192 7.32 6.88 -7.18
N GLY A 193 6.09 6.43 -7.20
CA GLY A 193 5.44 5.87 -6.02
C GLY A 193 4.25 4.98 -6.32
N VAL A 194 3.80 4.26 -5.29
CA VAL A 194 2.60 3.41 -5.31
C VAL A 194 1.76 3.72 -4.09
N ILE A 195 0.47 3.93 -4.28
CA ILE A 195 -0.53 3.96 -3.22
C ILE A 195 -1.22 2.59 -3.18
N LEU A 196 -1.51 2.12 -1.99
CA LEU A 196 -2.21 0.86 -1.72
C LEU A 196 -3.48 1.17 -0.98
N ASP A 197 -4.62 0.98 -1.63
CA ASP A 197 -5.93 1.18 -1.04
C ASP A 197 -6.86 0.00 -1.33
N MET A 198 -7.58 -0.48 -0.31
CA MET A 198 -8.51 -1.62 -0.40
C MET A 198 -7.92 -2.86 -1.09
N VAL A 199 -6.77 -3.36 -0.62
CA VAL A 199 -6.01 -4.42 -1.30
C VAL A 199 -6.16 -5.81 -0.66
N CYS A 200 -7.13 -6.01 0.24
CA CYS A 200 -7.31 -7.32 0.90
C CYS A 200 -8.57 -8.08 0.52
N ASP A 201 -9.46 -7.55 -0.32
CA ASP A 201 -10.71 -8.23 -0.68
C ASP A 201 -10.48 -9.68 -1.12
N LYS A 202 -11.37 -10.60 -0.71
CA LYS A 202 -11.30 -12.03 -1.10
C LYS A 202 -11.41 -12.25 -2.60
N ASN A 203 -12.10 -11.35 -3.30
CA ASN A 203 -12.25 -11.33 -4.74
C ASN A 203 -11.58 -10.07 -5.31
N LEU A 204 -10.33 -9.84 -4.91
CA LEU A 204 -9.58 -8.64 -5.27
C LEU A 204 -9.47 -8.47 -6.78
N GLU A 205 -9.90 -7.31 -7.27
CA GLU A 205 -9.76 -6.86 -8.64
C GLU A 205 -9.10 -5.47 -8.68
N ILE A 206 -7.94 -5.36 -9.32
CA ILE A 206 -7.17 -4.12 -9.46
C ILE A 206 -7.05 -3.83 -10.96
N PRO A 207 -8.01 -3.08 -11.56
CA PRO A 207 -7.88 -2.58 -12.93
C PRO A 207 -6.92 -1.39 -12.97
N LYS A 208 -6.55 -0.94 -14.17
CA LYS A 208 -5.69 0.24 -14.37
C LYS A 208 -6.46 1.52 -14.05
N GLU A 209 -6.16 2.16 -12.90
CA GLU A 209 -6.73 3.44 -12.50
C GLU A 209 -6.36 4.52 -13.54
N LEU A 210 -7.29 5.38 -13.95
CA LEU A 210 -7.12 6.18 -15.15
C LEU A 210 -6.22 7.42 -14.98
N TYR A 211 -6.16 8.05 -13.79
CA TYR A 211 -5.17 9.12 -13.56
C TYR A 211 -3.75 8.58 -13.56
N SER A 212 -3.54 7.46 -12.88
CA SER A 212 -2.27 6.73 -12.86
C SER A 212 -1.85 6.29 -14.25
N LYS A 213 -2.77 5.70 -15.02
CA LYS A 213 -2.53 5.28 -16.40
C LYS A 213 -2.09 6.44 -17.29
N ASN A 214 -2.70 7.62 -17.11
CA ASN A 214 -2.40 8.78 -17.93
C ASN A 214 -1.12 9.51 -17.53
N GLN A 215 -0.76 9.53 -16.23
CA GLN A 215 0.30 10.38 -15.71
C GLN A 215 1.51 9.59 -15.16
N ALA A 216 1.34 8.29 -14.88
CA ALA A 216 2.39 7.40 -14.37
C ALA A 216 2.54 6.12 -15.23
N LYS A 217 2.28 6.22 -16.54
CA LYS A 217 2.18 5.07 -17.45
C LYS A 217 3.38 4.11 -17.36
N ASN A 218 4.59 4.63 -17.40
CA ASN A 218 5.79 3.78 -17.38
C ASN A 218 5.91 2.96 -16.09
N LEU A 219 5.55 3.55 -14.96
CA LEU A 219 5.55 2.86 -13.67
C LEU A 219 4.42 1.83 -13.62
N MET A 220 3.22 2.18 -14.11
CA MET A 220 2.11 1.25 -14.22
C MET A 220 2.44 0.05 -15.10
N ASP A 221 3.03 0.27 -16.28
CA ASP A 221 3.42 -0.81 -17.19
C ASP A 221 4.43 -1.77 -16.53
N ARG A 222 5.40 -1.25 -15.74
CA ARG A 222 6.32 -2.08 -14.94
C ARG A 222 5.58 -2.93 -13.91
N ILE A 223 4.67 -2.33 -13.14
CA ILE A 223 3.89 -3.03 -12.11
C ILE A 223 3.08 -4.17 -12.74
N TRP A 224 2.34 -3.90 -13.83
CA TRP A 224 1.53 -4.91 -14.52
C TRP A 224 2.38 -6.01 -15.15
N HIS A 225 3.56 -5.68 -15.68
CA HIS A 225 4.50 -6.68 -16.17
C HIS A 225 5.03 -7.61 -15.06
N ILE A 226 5.33 -7.06 -13.88
CA ILE A 226 5.70 -7.86 -12.71
C ILE A 226 4.55 -8.76 -12.29
N ALA A 227 3.33 -8.20 -12.20
CA ALA A 227 2.13 -8.95 -11.85
C ALA A 227 1.85 -10.11 -12.82
N GLU A 228 2.01 -9.89 -14.13
CA GLU A 228 1.90 -10.93 -15.15
C GLU A 228 2.93 -12.05 -14.93
N LYS A 229 4.21 -11.70 -14.74
CA LYS A 229 5.27 -12.68 -14.48
C LYS A 229 5.00 -13.54 -13.24
N GLN A 230 4.42 -12.95 -12.20
CA GLN A 230 4.06 -13.63 -10.94
C GLN A 230 2.70 -14.33 -11.00
N ASN A 231 1.98 -14.22 -12.14
CA ASN A 231 0.62 -14.74 -12.27
C ASN A 231 -0.34 -14.19 -11.20
N ALA A 232 -0.17 -12.92 -10.81
CA ALA A 232 -1.00 -12.21 -9.84
C ALA A 232 -2.35 -11.84 -10.46
N LYS A 233 -3.33 -12.74 -10.34
CA LYS A 233 -4.64 -12.67 -11.03
C LYS A 233 -5.48 -11.46 -10.65
N ALA A 234 -5.21 -10.85 -9.50
CA ALA A 234 -5.91 -9.65 -9.05
C ALA A 234 -5.63 -8.43 -9.94
N PHE A 235 -4.48 -8.37 -10.62
CA PHE A 235 -4.12 -7.27 -11.52
C PHE A 235 -4.74 -7.49 -12.90
N LEU A 236 -5.75 -6.67 -13.23
CA LEU A 236 -6.51 -6.79 -14.46
C LEU A 236 -5.92 -5.90 -15.58
N GLU A 237 -5.86 -6.41 -16.80
CA GLU A 237 -5.44 -5.63 -17.97
C GLU A 237 -6.48 -4.59 -18.43
N THR A 238 -7.68 -4.61 -17.83
CA THR A 238 -8.77 -3.68 -18.15
C THR A 238 -8.55 -2.31 -17.54
N ASP A 239 -9.11 -1.29 -18.17
CA ASP A 239 -9.19 0.04 -17.61
C ASP A 239 -10.23 0.09 -16.48
N GLY A 240 -9.87 0.74 -15.39
CA GLY A 240 -10.77 1.07 -14.29
C GLY A 240 -11.51 2.39 -14.53
N THR A 241 -11.47 3.27 -13.55
CA THR A 241 -12.10 4.59 -13.61
C THR A 241 -11.16 5.66 -13.07
N PHE A 242 -11.56 6.94 -13.12
CA PHE A 242 -10.87 8.01 -12.43
C PHE A 242 -11.25 8.02 -10.95
N ILE A 243 -10.29 7.78 -10.07
CA ILE A 243 -10.50 7.72 -8.63
C ILE A 243 -9.80 8.91 -7.96
N THR A 244 -10.45 9.52 -6.97
CA THR A 244 -9.84 10.56 -6.14
C THR A 244 -9.28 9.92 -4.89
N ASP A 245 -7.95 9.88 -4.78
CA ASP A 245 -7.22 9.23 -3.71
C ASP A 245 -5.83 9.88 -3.49
N ASP A 246 -5.05 9.37 -2.56
CA ASP A 246 -3.74 9.86 -2.09
C ASP A 246 -2.67 9.97 -3.19
N HIS A 247 -2.82 9.31 -4.33
CA HIS A 247 -1.92 9.46 -5.49
C HIS A 247 -2.06 10.82 -6.18
N LEU A 248 -3.27 11.43 -6.17
CA LEU A 248 -3.54 12.65 -6.92
C LEU A 248 -2.71 13.87 -6.52
N PRO A 249 -2.44 14.16 -5.23
CA PRO A 249 -1.59 15.28 -4.86
C PRO A 249 -0.19 15.19 -5.45
N PHE A 250 0.36 13.99 -5.56
CA PHE A 250 1.68 13.73 -6.14
C PHE A 250 1.67 13.90 -7.66
N LEU A 251 0.68 13.35 -8.35
CA LEU A 251 0.50 13.52 -9.79
C LEU A 251 0.40 15.01 -10.17
N LYS A 252 -0.32 15.82 -9.38
CA LYS A 252 -0.48 17.26 -9.59
C LYS A 252 0.84 18.05 -9.55
N VAL A 253 1.85 17.54 -8.85
CA VAL A 253 3.19 18.18 -8.78
C VAL A 253 4.21 17.44 -9.66
N GLY A 254 3.75 16.57 -10.56
CA GLY A 254 4.57 15.88 -11.55
C GLY A 254 5.35 14.67 -11.02
N ILE A 255 4.98 14.12 -9.86
CA ILE A 255 5.56 12.87 -9.34
C ILE A 255 4.68 11.71 -9.82
N PRO A 256 5.22 10.76 -10.61
CA PRO A 256 4.44 9.64 -11.12
C PRO A 256 4.12 8.65 -9.99
N VAL A 257 2.85 8.57 -9.60
CA VAL A 257 2.35 7.66 -8.57
C VAL A 257 1.22 6.82 -9.15
N VAL A 258 1.29 5.51 -8.94
CA VAL A 258 0.26 4.55 -9.32
C VAL A 258 -0.58 4.21 -8.11
N ASP A 259 -1.88 4.24 -8.29
CA ASP A 259 -2.86 3.79 -7.32
C ASP A 259 -3.22 2.33 -7.60
N LEU A 260 -2.97 1.45 -6.64
CA LEU A 260 -3.39 0.06 -6.64
C LEU A 260 -4.61 -0.06 -5.72
N ILE A 261 -5.77 0.01 -6.33
CA ILE A 261 -7.05 0.07 -5.62
C ILE A 261 -8.04 -0.96 -6.18
N HIS A 262 -8.79 -1.61 -5.28
CA HIS A 262 -9.87 -2.51 -5.66
C HIS A 262 -11.00 -1.75 -6.36
N TYR A 263 -11.37 -2.18 -7.57
CA TYR A 263 -12.51 -1.62 -8.30
C TYR A 263 -13.12 -2.68 -9.22
N PRO A 264 -14.49 -2.76 -9.33
CA PRO A 264 -15.49 -1.89 -8.72
C PRO A 264 -15.53 -2.00 -7.20
N PHE A 265 -15.86 -0.89 -6.51
CA PHE A 265 -15.92 -0.88 -5.06
C PHE A 265 -16.88 -1.96 -4.54
N PRO A 266 -16.47 -2.74 -3.53
CA PRO A 266 -17.28 -3.86 -3.03
C PRO A 266 -18.54 -3.36 -2.32
N ASP A 267 -19.53 -4.23 -2.20
CA ASP A 267 -20.86 -3.90 -1.62
C ASP A 267 -20.82 -3.52 -0.12
N TYR A 268 -19.68 -3.77 0.53
CA TYR A 268 -19.43 -3.38 1.92
C TYR A 268 -18.63 -2.09 2.06
N TRP A 269 -18.16 -1.48 0.96
CA TRP A 269 -17.43 -0.21 0.97
C TRP A 269 -18.27 0.90 1.61
N HIS A 270 -17.66 1.66 2.54
CA HIS A 270 -18.32 2.68 3.35
C HIS A 270 -19.56 2.18 4.11
N THR A 271 -19.49 0.96 4.61
CA THR A 271 -20.50 0.35 5.48
C THR A 271 -19.90 -0.22 6.75
N THR A 272 -20.72 -0.50 7.76
CA THR A 272 -20.30 -1.20 8.99
C THR A 272 -19.84 -2.64 8.72
N ARG A 273 -19.96 -3.14 7.49
CA ARG A 273 -19.57 -4.49 7.06
C ARG A 273 -18.12 -4.58 6.54
N ASP A 274 -17.37 -3.46 6.50
CA ASP A 274 -15.94 -3.52 6.21
C ASP A 274 -15.17 -4.04 7.42
N THR A 275 -15.12 -5.35 7.53
CA THR A 275 -14.63 -6.13 8.66
C THR A 275 -13.62 -7.18 8.20
N LEU A 276 -12.82 -7.72 9.14
CA LEU A 276 -11.72 -8.64 8.85
C LEU A 276 -12.11 -9.85 7.99
N ASP A 277 -13.36 -10.32 8.10
CA ASP A 277 -13.88 -11.44 7.30
C ASP A 277 -13.98 -11.15 5.79
N LYS A 278 -13.81 -9.92 5.36
CA LYS A 278 -13.73 -9.53 3.94
C LYS A 278 -12.33 -9.74 3.35
N CYS A 279 -11.32 -9.70 4.21
CA CYS A 279 -9.92 -9.77 3.82
C CYS A 279 -9.43 -11.21 3.58
N SER A 280 -8.43 -11.34 2.72
CA SER A 280 -7.74 -12.58 2.38
C SER A 280 -6.23 -12.40 2.45
N SER A 281 -5.54 -13.31 3.14
CA SER A 281 -4.08 -13.37 3.14
C SER A 281 -3.50 -13.57 1.74
N ASN A 282 -4.19 -14.33 0.88
CA ASN A 282 -3.76 -14.54 -0.51
C ASN A 282 -3.78 -13.25 -1.34
N SER A 283 -4.78 -12.39 -1.12
CA SER A 283 -4.88 -11.10 -1.81
C SER A 283 -3.77 -10.16 -1.36
N LEU A 284 -3.53 -10.07 -0.05
CA LEU A 284 -2.42 -9.31 0.53
C LEU A 284 -1.07 -9.82 0.02
N GLU A 285 -0.89 -11.14 -0.06
CA GLU A 285 0.33 -11.76 -0.56
C GLU A 285 0.58 -11.43 -2.03
N ALA A 286 -0.46 -11.52 -2.88
CA ALA A 286 -0.35 -11.19 -4.29
C ALA A 286 0.10 -9.74 -4.51
N VAL A 287 -0.50 -8.78 -3.80
CA VAL A 287 -0.12 -7.36 -3.90
C VAL A 287 1.26 -7.13 -3.29
N GLY A 288 1.54 -7.68 -2.10
CA GLY A 288 2.82 -7.50 -1.42
C GLY A 288 4.00 -8.04 -2.23
N LYS A 289 3.86 -9.19 -2.87
CA LYS A 289 4.89 -9.77 -3.76
C LYS A 289 5.16 -8.88 -4.98
N VAL A 290 4.12 -8.38 -5.63
CA VAL A 290 4.28 -7.47 -6.79
C VAL A 290 5.00 -6.20 -6.37
N VAL A 291 4.62 -5.58 -5.25
CA VAL A 291 5.25 -4.35 -4.74
C VAL A 291 6.69 -4.60 -4.27
N ALA A 292 6.94 -5.73 -3.59
CA ALA A 292 8.32 -6.12 -3.23
C ALA A 292 9.19 -6.25 -4.48
N SER A 293 8.72 -6.99 -5.50
CA SER A 293 9.48 -7.14 -6.75
C SER A 293 9.74 -5.80 -7.43
N LEU A 294 8.79 -4.87 -7.42
CA LEU A 294 8.99 -3.52 -7.99
C LEU A 294 10.15 -2.78 -7.31
N VAL A 295 10.34 -2.96 -6.01
CA VAL A 295 11.41 -2.29 -5.24
C VAL A 295 12.78 -2.86 -5.58
N TYR A 296 12.88 -4.15 -5.87
CA TYR A 296 14.15 -4.83 -6.17
C TYR A 296 14.45 -5.02 -7.68
N ASP A 297 13.50 -4.61 -8.58
CA ASP A 297 13.67 -4.63 -10.04
C ASP A 297 14.44 -3.39 -10.52
#